data_21a2fc597adaf62e2ec2004014662c99
#
_entry.id   21a2fc597adaf62e2ec2004014662c99
#
_cell.length_a   1.000
_cell.length_b   1.000
_cell.length_c   1.000
_cell.angle_alpha   90.00
_cell.angle_beta   90.00
_cell.angle_gamma   90.00
#
_symmetry.space_group_name_H-M   'P 1'
#
loop_
_entity.id
_entity.type
_entity.pdbx_description
1 polymer ?
#
loop_
_entity_poly.entity_id
_entity_poly.type
_entity_poly.pdbx_seq_one_letter_code
_entity_poly.pdbx_strand_id
1 'polypeptide(L)'
;MLFRSEKIKRIFKVESLEPFGYPEYTAGIMAAGAIIDYLENTQKQGIPEFDIITPYAVNNYMSLDINTRRNLELTQTVRDSNYKGSLLWALNRTSTSMGARLLRKWILQPLKDPANIKLRQSGIEELLKDSKVRLELSSLLEKTYDIERLASRISNNTANARDFVALKDSLKLLPEFKRLLENSSSPFLAELAKTRENLLDFCYIIENTINESPPVSLKEGNLIKSSVSEELDYLRDILNGGKEWLTKFENNEKEKTGIRSLKVGYSKTFGFYIEITHANAGAVPANYIRKQTLTNAERYITTELKDHETEVLSAETKAVELEYKIFCDMREY
;
A
#
# COMPACT_ATOMS: atom_id res chain seq x y z
N MET A 1 27.53 -11.28 -25.58
CA MET A 1 27.16 -12.34 -24.61
C MET A 1 27.71 -12.05 -23.22
N LEU A 2 29.00 -11.95 -23.03
CA LEU A 2 29.68 -11.69 -21.75
C LEU A 2 29.14 -10.47 -20.99
N PHE A 3 28.90 -9.35 -21.65
CA PHE A 3 28.45 -8.11 -20.99
C PHE A 3 27.09 -8.21 -20.27
N ARG A 4 26.14 -8.95 -20.83
CA ARG A 4 24.79 -9.12 -20.23
C ARG A 4 24.77 -10.11 -19.07
N SER A 5 25.56 -11.17 -19.16
CA SER A 5 25.73 -12.13 -18.08
C SER A 5 26.45 -11.51 -16.87
N GLU A 6 27.45 -10.67 -17.10
CA GLU A 6 28.13 -9.93 -16.03
C GLU A 6 27.21 -8.91 -15.33
N LYS A 7 26.31 -8.26 -16.07
CA LYS A 7 25.29 -7.38 -15.44
C LYS A 7 24.38 -8.15 -14.48
N ILE A 8 23.90 -9.31 -14.91
CA ILE A 8 23.04 -10.15 -14.05
C ILE A 8 23.80 -10.56 -12.79
N LYS A 9 25.03 -11.06 -12.94
CA LYS A 9 25.87 -11.41 -11.78
C LYS A 9 26.03 -10.24 -10.80
N ARG A 10 26.26 -9.04 -11.31
CA ARG A 10 26.44 -7.83 -10.50
C ARG A 10 25.15 -7.48 -9.72
N ILE A 11 23.98 -7.52 -10.38
CA ILE A 11 22.70 -7.15 -9.73
C ILE A 11 22.28 -8.18 -8.71
N PHE A 12 22.40 -9.46 -9.04
CA PHE A 12 22.05 -10.55 -8.13
C PHE A 12 23.16 -10.90 -7.14
N LYS A 13 24.31 -10.19 -7.19
CA LYS A 13 25.46 -10.40 -6.31
C LYS A 13 25.93 -11.86 -6.27
N VAL A 14 25.94 -12.54 -7.44
CA VAL A 14 26.33 -13.95 -7.59
C VAL A 14 27.60 -14.09 -8.46
N GLU A 15 28.43 -15.08 -8.13
CA GLU A 15 29.66 -15.37 -8.89
C GLU A 15 29.39 -16.22 -10.14
N SER A 16 28.38 -17.09 -10.11
CA SER A 16 27.98 -17.98 -11.19
C SER A 16 26.51 -17.83 -11.53
N LEU A 17 26.15 -18.07 -12.80
CA LEU A 17 24.77 -18.11 -13.28
C LEU A 17 24.21 -19.54 -13.35
N GLU A 18 24.97 -20.55 -12.93
CA GLU A 18 24.51 -21.94 -12.89
C GLU A 18 23.23 -22.15 -12.06
N PRO A 19 23.06 -21.49 -10.90
CA PRO A 19 21.80 -21.61 -10.13
C PRO A 19 20.59 -21.09 -10.89
N PHE A 20 20.80 -20.25 -11.90
CA PHE A 20 19.76 -19.69 -12.78
C PHE A 20 19.60 -20.48 -14.10
N GLY A 21 20.24 -21.67 -14.19
CA GLY A 21 20.11 -22.57 -15.34
C GLY A 21 21.04 -22.25 -16.52
N TYR A 22 22.14 -21.49 -16.30
CA TYR A 22 23.18 -21.35 -17.33
C TYR A 22 24.09 -22.61 -17.32
N PRO A 23 24.53 -23.14 -18.49
CA PRO A 23 24.36 -22.59 -19.85
C PRO A 23 23.06 -23.00 -20.57
N GLU A 24 22.20 -23.83 -20.01
CA GLU A 24 21.01 -24.39 -20.68
C GLU A 24 20.03 -23.31 -21.13
N TYR A 25 19.84 -22.27 -20.33
CA TYR A 25 18.93 -21.15 -20.61
C TYR A 25 19.63 -19.88 -21.13
N THR A 26 20.63 -20.03 -21.98
CA THR A 26 21.42 -18.91 -22.52
C THR A 26 20.54 -17.80 -23.10
N ALA A 27 19.51 -18.13 -23.87
CA ALA A 27 18.58 -17.15 -24.44
C ALA A 27 17.79 -16.40 -23.35
N GLY A 28 17.36 -17.10 -22.28
CA GLY A 28 16.67 -16.49 -21.14
C GLY A 28 17.58 -15.50 -20.38
N ILE A 29 18.82 -15.90 -20.13
CA ILE A 29 19.84 -15.03 -19.51
C ILE A 29 20.12 -13.79 -20.36
N MET A 30 20.22 -13.94 -21.69
CA MET A 30 20.40 -12.80 -22.59
C MET A 30 19.19 -11.85 -22.57
N ALA A 31 17.97 -12.40 -22.52
CA ALA A 31 16.74 -11.60 -22.41
C ALA A 31 16.64 -10.87 -21.07
N ALA A 32 16.93 -11.55 -19.97
CA ALA A 32 16.99 -10.95 -18.64
C ALA A 32 18.01 -9.81 -18.58
N GLY A 33 19.23 -10.01 -19.10
CA GLY A 33 20.25 -8.98 -19.17
C GLY A 33 19.85 -7.79 -20.05
N ALA A 34 19.05 -8.01 -21.10
CA ALA A 34 18.51 -6.93 -21.94
C ALA A 34 17.45 -6.10 -21.20
N ILE A 35 16.59 -6.75 -20.40
CA ILE A 35 15.60 -6.07 -19.58
C ILE A 35 16.29 -5.22 -18.51
N ILE A 36 17.30 -5.77 -17.85
CA ILE A 36 18.11 -5.04 -16.88
C ILE A 36 18.76 -3.81 -17.52
N ASP A 37 19.37 -3.96 -18.70
CA ASP A 37 19.97 -2.88 -19.45
C ASP A 37 18.97 -1.77 -19.80
N TYR A 38 17.77 -2.16 -20.19
CA TYR A 38 16.66 -1.23 -20.45
C TYR A 38 16.24 -0.48 -19.18
N LEU A 39 16.11 -1.17 -18.03
CA LEU A 39 15.74 -0.57 -16.77
C LEU A 39 16.81 0.42 -16.28
N GLU A 40 18.10 0.06 -16.36
CA GLU A 40 19.21 0.98 -16.00
C GLU A 40 19.15 2.29 -16.81
N ASN A 41 18.81 2.21 -18.09
CA ASN A 41 18.76 3.37 -18.96
C ASN A 41 17.49 4.22 -18.83
N THR A 42 16.40 3.64 -18.33
CA THR A 42 15.09 4.31 -18.29
C THR A 42 14.68 4.76 -16.89
N GLN A 43 15.11 4.06 -15.84
CA GLN A 43 14.76 4.40 -14.46
C GLN A 43 15.82 5.30 -13.83
N LYS A 44 15.44 6.57 -13.57
CA LYS A 44 16.34 7.57 -12.95
C LYS A 44 16.56 7.37 -11.45
N GLN A 45 15.74 6.55 -10.80
CA GLN A 45 15.77 6.32 -9.34
C GLN A 45 16.49 5.03 -8.94
N GLY A 46 17.19 4.37 -9.87
CA GLY A 46 17.83 3.08 -9.64
C GLY A 46 16.94 1.90 -10.03
N ILE A 47 17.55 0.72 -10.18
CA ILE A 47 16.83 -0.52 -10.49
C ILE A 47 16.30 -1.09 -9.18
N PRO A 48 15.04 -1.58 -9.12
CA PRO A 48 14.54 -2.33 -7.97
C PRO A 48 15.48 -3.50 -7.65
N GLU A 49 15.70 -3.80 -6.39
CA GLU A 49 16.43 -5.00 -6.01
C GLU A 49 15.65 -6.23 -6.45
N PHE A 50 16.30 -7.07 -7.27
CA PHE A 50 15.77 -8.36 -7.68
C PHE A 50 16.42 -9.44 -6.83
N ASP A 51 15.63 -10.16 -6.05
CA ASP A 51 16.16 -11.22 -5.17
C ASP A 51 16.35 -12.54 -5.90
N ILE A 52 15.49 -12.87 -6.86
CA ILE A 52 15.45 -14.20 -7.48
C ILE A 52 15.17 -14.11 -8.98
N ILE A 53 15.93 -14.88 -9.76
CA ILE A 53 15.56 -15.29 -11.12
C ILE A 53 15.06 -16.73 -11.05
N THR A 54 13.80 -16.96 -11.43
CA THR A 54 13.24 -18.31 -11.50
C THR A 54 13.24 -18.78 -12.96
N PRO A 55 14.13 -19.70 -13.34
CA PRO A 55 14.08 -20.29 -14.67
C PRO A 55 12.81 -21.14 -14.82
N TYR A 56 12.17 -21.06 -15.98
CA TYR A 56 11.08 -21.95 -16.33
C TYR A 56 11.32 -22.58 -17.70
N ALA A 57 11.11 -23.87 -17.79
CA ALA A 57 11.24 -24.59 -19.05
C ALA A 57 9.90 -24.55 -19.80
N VAL A 58 9.88 -23.96 -21.00
CA VAL A 58 8.71 -23.96 -21.89
C VAL A 58 8.25 -25.39 -22.17
N ASN A 59 9.19 -26.35 -22.19
CA ASN A 59 8.92 -27.76 -22.44
C ASN A 59 8.08 -28.47 -21.36
N ASN A 60 7.96 -27.88 -20.17
CA ASN A 60 7.13 -28.44 -19.08
C ASN A 60 5.62 -28.25 -19.34
N TYR A 61 5.27 -27.42 -20.30
CA TYR A 61 3.89 -27.14 -20.65
C TYR A 61 3.53 -27.60 -22.06
N MET A 62 2.26 -27.92 -22.26
CA MET A 62 1.73 -28.20 -23.58
C MET A 62 1.74 -26.90 -24.41
N SER A 63 2.37 -26.95 -25.57
CA SER A 63 2.37 -25.81 -26.48
C SER A 63 1.00 -25.69 -27.13
N LEU A 64 0.32 -24.60 -26.84
CA LEU A 64 -0.95 -24.22 -27.45
C LEU A 64 -0.72 -22.97 -28.29
N ASP A 65 -0.79 -23.11 -29.61
CA ASP A 65 -0.71 -21.95 -30.50
C ASP A 65 -1.95 -21.05 -30.39
N ILE A 66 -1.89 -19.88 -31.02
CA ILE A 66 -2.95 -18.87 -30.93
C ILE A 66 -4.27 -19.36 -31.51
N ASN A 67 -4.24 -20.13 -32.60
CA ASN A 67 -5.42 -20.67 -33.25
C ASN A 67 -6.07 -21.76 -32.39
N THR A 68 -5.25 -22.65 -31.81
CA THR A 68 -5.72 -23.67 -30.88
C THR A 68 -6.40 -23.03 -29.66
N ARG A 69 -5.79 -22.01 -29.04
CA ARG A 69 -6.38 -21.28 -27.91
C ARG A 69 -7.72 -20.64 -28.26
N ARG A 70 -7.80 -20.05 -29.47
CA ARG A 70 -9.01 -19.41 -30.00
C ARG A 70 -10.10 -20.43 -30.29
N ASN A 71 -9.78 -21.49 -31.04
CA ASN A 71 -10.75 -22.51 -31.47
C ASN A 71 -11.31 -23.31 -30.30
N LEU A 72 -10.51 -23.53 -29.25
CA LEU A 72 -10.96 -24.15 -27.99
C LEU A 72 -11.68 -23.20 -27.07
N GLU A 73 -11.84 -21.94 -27.43
CA GLU A 73 -12.50 -20.88 -26.64
C GLU A 73 -11.99 -20.83 -25.19
N LEU A 74 -10.66 -20.97 -25.01
CA LEU A 74 -10.09 -21.11 -23.67
C LEU A 74 -10.35 -19.88 -22.77
N THR A 75 -10.23 -18.68 -23.33
CA THR A 75 -10.36 -17.42 -22.56
C THR A 75 -11.40 -16.45 -23.11
N GLN A 76 -11.83 -16.66 -24.37
CA GLN A 76 -12.80 -15.83 -25.07
C GLN A 76 -13.52 -16.69 -26.13
N THR A 77 -14.77 -16.36 -26.41
CA THR A 77 -15.55 -17.00 -27.47
C THR A 77 -15.01 -16.64 -28.87
N VAL A 78 -15.13 -17.55 -29.81
CA VAL A 78 -14.69 -17.33 -31.23
C VAL A 78 -15.53 -16.26 -31.89
N ARG A 79 -16.84 -16.28 -31.66
CA ARG A 79 -17.82 -15.42 -32.32
C ARG A 79 -17.68 -13.95 -31.95
N ASP A 80 -17.69 -13.68 -30.64
CA ASP A 80 -17.88 -12.32 -30.13
C ASP A 80 -16.68 -11.84 -29.29
N SER A 81 -15.62 -12.66 -29.18
CA SER A 81 -14.44 -12.42 -28.33
C SER A 81 -14.79 -12.09 -26.88
N ASN A 82 -15.92 -12.59 -26.39
CA ASN A 82 -16.41 -12.36 -25.04
C ASN A 82 -15.78 -13.33 -24.04
N TYR A 83 -15.55 -12.86 -22.82
CA TYR A 83 -15.15 -13.72 -21.69
C TYR A 83 -16.23 -14.72 -21.33
N LYS A 84 -17.50 -14.27 -21.24
CA LYS A 84 -18.66 -15.10 -20.92
C LYS A 84 -18.91 -16.12 -22.04
N GLY A 85 -18.93 -17.39 -21.68
CA GLY A 85 -19.07 -18.52 -22.60
C GLY A 85 -17.74 -19.25 -22.85
N SER A 86 -16.59 -18.71 -22.47
CA SER A 86 -15.29 -19.39 -22.56
C SER A 86 -15.10 -20.45 -21.50
N LEU A 87 -14.12 -21.36 -21.71
CA LEU A 87 -13.73 -22.35 -20.70
C LEU A 87 -13.32 -21.69 -19.37
N LEU A 88 -12.52 -20.63 -19.44
CA LEU A 88 -12.12 -19.87 -18.26
C LEU A 88 -13.32 -19.32 -17.49
N TRP A 89 -14.30 -18.77 -18.18
CA TRP A 89 -15.54 -18.30 -17.54
C TRP A 89 -16.30 -19.42 -16.82
N ALA A 90 -16.42 -20.58 -17.47
CA ALA A 90 -17.12 -21.72 -16.89
C ALA A 90 -16.46 -22.26 -15.62
N LEU A 91 -15.12 -22.28 -15.60
CA LEU A 91 -14.33 -22.82 -14.48
C LEU A 91 -14.04 -21.80 -13.37
N ASN A 92 -14.08 -20.49 -13.67
CA ASN A 92 -13.69 -19.47 -12.70
C ASN A 92 -14.69 -19.35 -11.55
N ARG A 93 -14.32 -19.92 -10.42
CA ARG A 93 -14.99 -19.81 -9.12
C ARG A 93 -14.00 -19.35 -8.05
N THR A 94 -12.96 -18.64 -8.46
CA THR A 94 -11.90 -18.17 -7.55
C THR A 94 -12.38 -17.02 -6.69
N SER A 95 -12.02 -17.03 -5.42
CA SER A 95 -12.35 -15.97 -4.46
C SER A 95 -11.40 -14.75 -4.54
N THR A 96 -10.24 -14.92 -5.21
CA THR A 96 -9.22 -13.86 -5.29
C THR A 96 -8.84 -13.54 -6.73
N SER A 97 -8.43 -12.29 -6.99
CA SER A 97 -7.88 -11.89 -8.30
C SER A 97 -6.59 -12.65 -8.66
N MET A 98 -5.76 -12.96 -7.66
CA MET A 98 -4.54 -13.77 -7.82
C MET A 98 -4.92 -15.18 -8.31
N GLY A 99 -5.91 -15.81 -7.66
CA GLY A 99 -6.43 -17.11 -8.06
C GLY A 99 -6.98 -17.11 -9.49
N ALA A 100 -7.72 -16.07 -9.87
CA ALA A 100 -8.23 -15.92 -11.24
C ALA A 100 -7.10 -15.81 -12.27
N ARG A 101 -6.02 -15.06 -11.96
CA ARG A 101 -4.84 -14.99 -12.83
C ARG A 101 -4.13 -16.33 -12.93
N LEU A 102 -3.97 -17.03 -11.81
CA LEU A 102 -3.35 -18.36 -11.78
C LEU A 102 -4.17 -19.38 -12.56
N LEU A 103 -5.50 -19.40 -12.40
CA LEU A 103 -6.40 -20.29 -13.16
C LEU A 103 -6.26 -20.01 -14.67
N ARG A 104 -6.28 -18.75 -15.08
CA ARG A 104 -6.04 -18.38 -16.48
C ARG A 104 -4.70 -18.89 -17.00
N LYS A 105 -3.63 -18.76 -16.19
CA LYS A 105 -2.30 -19.27 -16.52
C LYS A 105 -2.32 -20.78 -16.68
N TRP A 106 -2.97 -21.51 -15.79
CA TRP A 106 -3.05 -22.97 -15.85
C TRP A 106 -3.82 -23.47 -17.09
N ILE A 107 -4.88 -22.80 -17.49
CA ILE A 107 -5.64 -23.12 -18.71
C ILE A 107 -4.80 -22.87 -19.97
N LEU A 108 -4.04 -21.76 -20.00
CA LEU A 108 -3.22 -21.40 -21.16
C LEU A 108 -1.89 -22.15 -21.24
N GLN A 109 -1.44 -22.72 -20.13
CA GLN A 109 -0.19 -23.47 -19.98
C GLN A 109 -0.43 -24.79 -19.25
N PRO A 110 -1.14 -25.76 -19.87
CA PRO A 110 -1.39 -27.06 -19.24
C PRO A 110 -0.07 -27.82 -19.02
N LEU A 111 0.02 -28.50 -17.88
CA LEU A 111 1.17 -29.35 -17.59
C LEU A 111 1.22 -30.58 -18.53
N LYS A 112 2.44 -31.05 -18.83
CA LYS A 112 2.68 -32.26 -19.62
C LYS A 112 3.04 -33.45 -18.73
N ASP A 113 3.73 -33.18 -17.62
CA ASP A 113 4.21 -34.22 -16.74
C ASP A 113 3.08 -34.81 -15.90
N PRO A 114 2.80 -36.14 -16.03
CA PRO A 114 1.74 -36.79 -15.26
C PRO A 114 1.96 -36.72 -13.74
N ALA A 115 3.20 -36.69 -13.26
CA ALA A 115 3.48 -36.60 -11.84
C ALA A 115 3.01 -35.29 -11.25
N ASN A 116 3.33 -34.17 -11.93
CA ASN A 116 2.88 -32.84 -11.52
C ASN A 116 1.37 -32.64 -11.67
N ILE A 117 0.74 -33.29 -12.67
CA ILE A 117 -0.72 -33.28 -12.82
C ILE A 117 -1.37 -34.01 -11.62
N LYS A 118 -0.90 -35.23 -11.30
CA LYS A 118 -1.39 -36.03 -10.17
C LYS A 118 -1.19 -35.29 -8.84
N LEU A 119 -0.05 -34.62 -8.68
CA LEU A 119 0.22 -33.81 -7.49
C LEU A 119 -0.86 -32.72 -7.29
N ARG A 120 -1.23 -31.95 -8.33
CA ARG A 120 -2.33 -30.99 -8.23
C ARG A 120 -3.68 -31.64 -7.97
N GLN A 121 -3.95 -32.78 -8.62
CA GLN A 121 -5.18 -33.54 -8.44
C GLN A 121 -5.33 -34.07 -7.02
N SER A 122 -4.24 -34.47 -6.35
CA SER A 122 -4.30 -34.91 -4.96
C SER A 122 -4.83 -33.84 -4.00
N GLY A 123 -4.45 -32.58 -4.23
CA GLY A 123 -4.98 -31.46 -3.45
C GLY A 123 -6.48 -31.23 -3.69
N ILE A 124 -6.93 -31.34 -4.95
CA ILE A 124 -8.35 -31.22 -5.30
C ILE A 124 -9.15 -32.35 -4.66
N GLU A 125 -8.66 -33.58 -4.75
CA GLU A 125 -9.32 -34.76 -4.19
C GLU A 125 -9.53 -34.64 -2.69
N GLU A 126 -8.52 -34.19 -1.95
CA GLU A 126 -8.62 -34.00 -0.52
C GLU A 126 -9.63 -32.91 -0.15
N LEU A 127 -9.58 -31.74 -0.81
CA LEU A 127 -10.55 -30.66 -0.60
C LEU A 127 -11.97 -31.01 -1.02
N LEU A 128 -12.16 -31.98 -1.93
CA LEU A 128 -13.48 -32.52 -2.27
C LEU A 128 -14.02 -33.42 -1.16
N LYS A 129 -13.14 -34.19 -0.51
CA LYS A 129 -13.51 -35.09 0.61
C LYS A 129 -13.82 -34.29 1.88
N ASP A 130 -13.07 -33.23 2.16
CA ASP A 130 -13.29 -32.38 3.33
C ASP A 130 -13.95 -31.05 2.94
N SER A 131 -15.29 -31.06 2.97
CA SER A 131 -16.07 -29.86 2.65
C SER A 131 -15.91 -28.75 3.70
N LYS A 132 -15.60 -29.08 4.96
CA LYS A 132 -15.41 -28.10 6.03
C LYS A 132 -14.14 -27.30 5.78
N VAL A 133 -13.00 -27.97 5.60
CA VAL A 133 -11.71 -27.32 5.27
C VAL A 133 -11.85 -26.48 4.00
N ARG A 134 -12.51 -27.01 2.96
CA ARG A 134 -12.73 -26.26 1.72
C ARG A 134 -13.50 -24.97 1.93
N LEU A 135 -14.58 -24.97 2.73
CA LEU A 135 -15.39 -23.78 3.02
C LEU A 135 -14.62 -22.77 3.88
N GLU A 136 -13.87 -23.23 4.89
CA GLU A 136 -13.03 -22.37 5.71
C GLU A 136 -11.93 -21.70 4.86
N LEU A 137 -11.25 -22.44 3.99
CA LEU A 137 -10.27 -21.89 3.04
C LEU A 137 -10.89 -20.86 2.11
N SER A 138 -12.09 -21.12 1.57
CA SER A 138 -12.79 -20.14 0.72
C SER A 138 -13.07 -18.85 1.47
N SER A 139 -13.55 -18.95 2.71
CA SER A 139 -13.81 -17.78 3.57
C SER A 139 -12.55 -16.99 3.89
N LEU A 140 -11.41 -17.64 4.11
CA LEU A 140 -10.14 -16.94 4.31
C LEU A 140 -9.65 -16.25 3.03
N LEU A 141 -9.77 -16.93 1.89
CA LEU A 141 -9.41 -16.35 0.59
C LEU A 141 -10.24 -15.11 0.24
N GLU A 142 -11.53 -15.10 0.59
CA GLU A 142 -12.41 -13.94 0.39
C GLU A 142 -11.96 -12.69 1.17
N LYS A 143 -11.28 -12.89 2.30
CA LYS A 143 -10.71 -11.80 3.13
C LYS A 143 -9.31 -11.38 2.67
N THR A 144 -8.70 -12.10 1.75
CA THR A 144 -7.32 -11.85 1.30
C THR A 144 -7.31 -10.85 0.15
N TYR A 145 -6.59 -9.75 0.32
CA TYR A 145 -6.37 -8.76 -0.73
C TYR A 145 -5.39 -9.28 -1.80
N ASP A 146 -5.26 -8.54 -2.89
CA ASP A 146 -4.35 -8.86 -4.00
C ASP A 146 -2.88 -8.60 -3.60
N ILE A 147 -2.27 -9.54 -2.89
CA ILE A 147 -0.90 -9.43 -2.37
C ILE A 147 0.11 -9.18 -3.49
N GLU A 148 -0.05 -9.80 -4.67
CA GLU A 148 0.85 -9.59 -5.82
C GLU A 148 0.86 -8.11 -6.26
N ARG A 149 -0.32 -7.48 -6.33
CA ARG A 149 -0.43 -6.06 -6.70
C ARG A 149 0.06 -5.15 -5.60
N LEU A 150 -0.22 -5.48 -4.34
CA LEU A 150 0.26 -4.72 -3.19
C LEU A 150 1.79 -4.76 -3.13
N ALA A 151 2.41 -5.93 -3.25
CA ALA A 151 3.86 -6.08 -3.31
C ALA A 151 4.47 -5.30 -4.49
N SER A 152 3.85 -5.38 -5.67
CA SER A 152 4.30 -4.60 -6.83
C SER A 152 4.25 -3.08 -6.61
N ARG A 153 3.21 -2.55 -5.93
CA ARG A 153 3.12 -1.12 -5.59
C ARG A 153 4.19 -0.71 -4.59
N ILE A 154 4.47 -1.56 -3.61
CA ILE A 154 5.51 -1.33 -2.61
C ILE A 154 6.87 -1.26 -3.29
N SER A 155 7.23 -2.26 -4.08
CA SER A 155 8.49 -2.31 -4.83
C SER A 155 8.68 -1.14 -5.81
N ASN A 156 7.59 -0.62 -6.36
CA ASN A 156 7.63 0.54 -7.26
C ASN A 156 7.47 1.90 -6.54
N ASN A 157 7.51 1.93 -5.22
CA ASN A 157 7.34 3.14 -4.40
C ASN A 157 6.03 3.91 -4.67
N THR A 158 4.99 3.23 -5.15
CA THR A 158 3.67 3.82 -5.45
C THR A 158 2.59 3.44 -4.45
N ALA A 159 2.94 2.60 -3.46
CA ALA A 159 2.03 2.20 -2.39
C ALA A 159 1.73 3.36 -1.44
N ASN A 160 0.49 3.43 -0.97
CA ASN A 160 0.06 4.32 0.09
C ASN A 160 -0.13 3.56 1.42
N ALA A 161 -0.45 4.27 2.50
CA ALA A 161 -0.60 3.67 3.82
C ALA A 161 -1.73 2.60 3.88
N ARG A 162 -2.81 2.76 3.11
CA ARG A 162 -3.89 1.76 3.01
C ARG A 162 -3.43 0.47 2.34
N ASP A 163 -2.52 0.56 1.37
CA ASP A 163 -1.96 -0.63 0.72
C ASP A 163 -1.18 -1.48 1.74
N PHE A 164 -0.45 -0.86 2.67
CA PHE A 164 0.25 -1.55 3.76
C PHE A 164 -0.72 -2.18 4.77
N VAL A 165 -1.79 -1.48 5.14
CA VAL A 165 -2.83 -2.06 6.01
C VAL A 165 -3.48 -3.28 5.35
N ALA A 166 -3.83 -3.19 4.06
CA ALA A 166 -4.40 -4.31 3.31
C ALA A 166 -3.42 -5.50 3.20
N LEU A 167 -2.13 -5.23 3.01
CA LEU A 167 -1.09 -6.26 3.01
C LEU A 167 -1.00 -6.93 4.39
N LYS A 168 -0.88 -6.15 5.46
CA LYS A 168 -0.85 -6.65 6.85
C LYS A 168 -2.07 -7.54 7.14
N ASP A 169 -3.27 -7.09 6.80
CA ASP A 169 -4.50 -7.84 7.06
C ASP A 169 -4.52 -9.17 6.32
N SER A 170 -3.99 -9.21 5.08
CA SER A 170 -3.84 -10.44 4.31
C SER A 170 -2.79 -11.40 4.90
N LEU A 171 -1.64 -10.87 5.31
CA LEU A 171 -0.56 -11.68 5.88
C LEU A 171 -0.93 -12.24 7.26
N LYS A 172 -1.73 -11.54 8.05
CA LYS A 172 -2.25 -12.04 9.34
C LYS A 172 -3.13 -13.29 9.21
N LEU A 173 -3.63 -13.60 8.02
CA LEU A 173 -4.40 -14.82 7.76
C LEU A 173 -3.49 -16.05 7.53
N LEU A 174 -2.18 -15.88 7.30
CA LEU A 174 -1.26 -16.97 7.01
C LEU A 174 -1.24 -18.09 8.07
N PRO A 175 -1.25 -17.79 9.39
CA PRO A 175 -1.30 -18.84 10.42
C PRO A 175 -2.56 -19.72 10.31
N GLU A 176 -3.71 -19.13 9.95
CA GLU A 176 -4.95 -19.87 9.75
C GLU A 176 -4.88 -20.76 8.51
N PHE A 177 -4.32 -20.27 7.40
CA PHE A 177 -4.05 -21.10 6.22
C PHE A 177 -3.12 -22.27 6.57
N LYS A 178 -2.05 -22.01 7.32
CA LYS A 178 -1.14 -23.06 7.80
C LYS A 178 -1.88 -24.11 8.61
N ARG A 179 -2.65 -23.69 9.62
CA ARG A 179 -3.43 -24.58 10.50
C ARG A 179 -4.38 -25.50 9.72
N LEU A 180 -5.02 -24.98 8.67
CA LEU A 180 -5.96 -25.77 7.86
C LEU A 180 -5.26 -26.79 6.95
N LEU A 181 -4.02 -26.50 6.53
CA LEU A 181 -3.31 -27.30 5.52
C LEU A 181 -2.17 -28.15 6.06
N GLU A 182 -1.65 -27.87 7.27
CA GLU A 182 -0.46 -28.56 7.81
C GLU A 182 -0.63 -30.07 8.03
N ASN A 183 -1.87 -30.51 8.31
CA ASN A 183 -2.20 -31.91 8.50
C ASN A 183 -2.76 -32.58 7.24
N SER A 184 -2.61 -31.94 6.08
CA SER A 184 -3.08 -32.47 4.82
C SER A 184 -2.29 -33.72 4.42
N SER A 185 -3.00 -34.74 3.93
CA SER A 185 -2.41 -35.96 3.34
C SER A 185 -1.89 -35.72 1.93
N SER A 186 -2.34 -34.66 1.27
CA SER A 186 -1.88 -34.23 -0.04
C SER A 186 -0.51 -33.56 0.04
N PRO A 187 0.54 -34.06 -0.61
CA PRO A 187 1.84 -33.39 -0.66
C PRO A 187 1.76 -31.98 -1.24
N PHE A 188 0.81 -31.72 -2.14
CA PHE A 188 0.58 -30.42 -2.71
C PHE A 188 0.09 -29.39 -1.68
N LEU A 189 -0.89 -29.76 -0.86
CA LEU A 189 -1.43 -28.89 0.17
C LEU A 189 -0.46 -28.73 1.35
N ALA A 190 0.23 -29.80 1.74
CA ALA A 190 1.27 -29.76 2.76
C ALA A 190 2.42 -28.81 2.38
N GLU A 191 2.80 -28.75 1.11
CA GLU A 191 3.81 -27.80 0.62
C GLU A 191 3.31 -26.35 0.73
N LEU A 192 2.04 -26.08 0.43
CA LEU A 192 1.43 -24.76 0.58
C LEU A 192 1.33 -24.30 2.05
N ALA A 193 1.32 -25.25 3.00
CA ALA A 193 1.31 -24.95 4.42
C ALA A 193 2.66 -24.40 4.95
N LYS A 194 3.74 -24.53 4.18
CA LYS A 194 5.07 -24.01 4.55
C LYS A 194 5.10 -22.50 4.42
N THR A 195 4.75 -21.81 5.50
CA THR A 195 4.80 -20.34 5.56
C THR A 195 6.18 -19.84 6.00
N ARG A 196 6.57 -18.63 5.57
CA ARG A 196 7.76 -17.93 6.05
C ARG A 196 7.37 -17.13 7.29
N GLU A 197 7.96 -17.44 8.43
CA GLU A 197 7.64 -16.79 9.73
C GLU A 197 7.98 -15.29 9.73
N ASN A 198 9.03 -14.89 9.03
CA ASN A 198 9.48 -13.49 8.92
C ASN A 198 8.41 -12.50 8.41
N LEU A 199 7.38 -12.99 7.72
CA LEU A 199 6.29 -12.13 7.25
C LEU A 199 5.41 -11.59 8.38
N LEU A 200 5.36 -12.26 9.53
CA LEU A 200 4.61 -11.79 10.71
C LEU A 200 5.33 -10.64 11.43
N ASP A 201 6.66 -10.61 11.40
CA ASP A 201 7.45 -9.50 11.95
C ASP A 201 7.14 -8.20 11.18
N PHE A 202 7.02 -8.31 9.87
CA PHE A 202 6.61 -7.18 9.03
C PHE A 202 5.18 -6.70 9.35
N CYS A 203 4.25 -7.62 9.62
CA CYS A 203 2.90 -7.26 10.09
C CYS A 203 2.95 -6.46 11.38
N TYR A 204 3.81 -6.85 12.31
CA TYR A 204 4.00 -6.15 13.58
C TYR A 204 4.52 -4.72 13.38
N ILE A 205 5.47 -4.53 12.50
CA ILE A 205 6.01 -3.19 12.15
C ILE A 205 4.89 -2.30 11.60
N ILE A 206 4.13 -2.80 10.61
CA ILE A 206 3.02 -2.03 10.02
C ILE A 206 1.98 -1.68 11.09
N GLU A 207 1.62 -2.66 11.92
CA GLU A 207 0.59 -2.49 12.96
C GLU A 207 0.97 -1.45 14.01
N ASN A 208 2.24 -1.38 14.39
CA ASN A 208 2.70 -0.42 15.39
C ASN A 208 3.02 0.96 14.81
N THR A 209 3.17 1.07 13.49
CA THR A 209 3.56 2.32 12.84
C THR A 209 2.37 3.04 12.20
N ILE A 210 1.55 2.34 11.41
CA ILE A 210 0.49 2.95 10.60
C ILE A 210 -0.84 2.95 11.35
N ASN A 211 -1.61 4.02 11.23
CA ASN A 211 -2.98 4.09 11.72
C ASN A 211 -3.87 3.01 11.09
N GLU A 212 -4.90 2.57 11.81
CA GLU A 212 -5.82 1.52 11.32
C GLU A 212 -6.62 1.95 10.09
N SER A 213 -6.95 3.23 10.01
CA SER A 213 -7.73 3.83 8.92
C SER A 213 -7.02 5.07 8.37
N PRO A 214 -5.86 4.90 7.72
CA PRO A 214 -5.11 6.04 7.21
C PRO A 214 -5.82 6.69 6.01
N PRO A 215 -5.60 7.98 5.72
CA PRO A 215 -6.09 8.63 4.52
C PRO A 215 -5.51 8.02 3.25
N VAL A 216 -6.11 8.34 2.09
CA VAL A 216 -5.60 7.87 0.79
C VAL A 216 -4.33 8.62 0.41
N SER A 217 -4.32 9.91 0.64
CA SER A 217 -3.20 10.79 0.30
C SER A 217 -2.16 10.79 1.42
N LEU A 218 -0.90 10.59 1.07
CA LEU A 218 0.23 10.67 2.01
C LEU A 218 0.51 12.11 2.50
N LYS A 219 -0.20 13.11 1.96
CA LYS A 219 -0.03 14.52 2.32
C LYS A 219 -1.15 15.07 3.23
N GLU A 220 -2.09 14.24 3.61
CA GLU A 220 -3.22 14.65 4.46
C GLU A 220 -2.91 14.58 5.95
N GLY A 221 -1.78 13.98 6.34
CA GLY A 221 -1.46 13.69 7.73
C GLY A 221 -2.25 12.49 8.28
N ASN A 222 -2.09 12.22 9.57
CA ASN A 222 -2.75 11.11 10.26
C ASN A 222 -2.43 9.72 9.67
N LEU A 223 -1.21 9.56 9.13
CA LEU A 223 -0.71 8.29 8.60
C LEU A 223 -0.18 7.39 9.72
N ILE A 224 0.51 7.98 10.69
CA ILE A 224 1.34 7.32 11.70
C ILE A 224 0.60 7.31 13.03
N LYS A 225 0.70 6.22 13.77
CA LYS A 225 0.14 6.09 15.14
C LYS A 225 0.83 7.04 16.11
N SER A 226 0.14 7.39 17.20
CA SER A 226 0.75 8.08 18.34
C SER A 226 1.80 7.18 19.01
N SER A 227 2.77 7.78 19.67
CA SER A 227 3.89 7.11 20.36
C SER A 227 4.91 6.42 19.44
N VAL A 228 4.83 6.64 18.12
CA VAL A 228 5.87 6.20 17.16
C VAL A 228 7.06 7.17 17.16
N SER A 229 6.79 8.46 17.34
CA SER A 229 7.80 9.52 17.38
C SER A 229 7.39 10.59 18.38
N GLU A 230 8.26 10.86 19.36
CA GLU A 230 8.07 11.92 20.35
C GLU A 230 7.94 13.30 19.69
N GLU A 231 8.73 13.55 18.65
CA GLU A 231 8.67 14.80 17.88
C GLU A 231 7.30 14.98 17.18
N LEU A 232 6.76 13.90 16.60
CA LEU A 232 5.45 13.92 15.96
C LEU A 232 4.34 14.17 16.97
N ASP A 233 4.41 13.53 18.12
CA ASP A 233 3.42 13.68 19.19
C ASP A 233 3.46 15.11 19.75
N TYR A 234 4.64 15.69 19.94
CA TYR A 234 4.80 17.10 20.32
C TYR A 234 4.18 18.07 19.30
N LEU A 235 4.41 17.85 18.01
CA LEU A 235 3.78 18.67 16.95
C LEU A 235 2.25 18.55 16.97
N ARG A 236 1.72 17.37 17.20
CA ARG A 236 0.28 17.13 17.33
C ARG A 236 -0.31 17.78 18.58
N ASP A 237 0.43 17.81 19.66
CA ASP A 237 0.00 18.52 20.90
C ASP A 237 -0.13 20.02 20.66
N ILE A 238 0.78 20.65 19.91
CA ILE A 238 0.65 22.04 19.49
C ILE A 238 -0.64 22.24 18.67
N LEU A 239 -0.91 21.36 17.71
CA LEU A 239 -2.11 21.42 16.87
C LEU A 239 -3.41 21.25 17.68
N ASN A 240 -3.44 20.31 18.60
CA ASN A 240 -4.60 20.02 19.45
C ASN A 240 -4.81 21.11 20.51
N GLY A 241 -3.72 21.61 21.08
CA GLY A 241 -3.75 22.71 22.08
C GLY A 241 -4.22 24.05 21.53
N GLY A 242 -4.19 24.23 20.21
CA GLY A 242 -4.57 25.47 19.55
C GLY A 242 -6.01 25.94 19.85
N LYS A 243 -6.97 25.03 20.00
CA LYS A 243 -8.36 25.39 20.36
C LYS A 243 -8.49 25.88 21.79
N GLU A 244 -7.81 25.26 22.72
CA GLU A 244 -7.79 25.67 24.12
C GLU A 244 -7.07 27.02 24.28
N TRP A 245 -5.97 27.19 23.58
CA TRP A 245 -5.23 28.46 23.53
C TRP A 245 -6.10 29.59 23.00
N LEU A 246 -6.82 29.39 21.89
CA LEU A 246 -7.73 30.41 21.33
C LEU A 246 -8.84 30.79 22.32
N THR A 247 -9.39 29.82 23.02
CA THR A 247 -10.42 30.08 24.06
C THR A 247 -9.85 30.90 25.22
N LYS A 248 -8.64 30.55 25.68
CA LYS A 248 -7.94 31.31 26.72
C LYS A 248 -7.59 32.70 26.26
N PHE A 249 -7.07 32.83 25.03
CA PHE A 249 -6.75 34.11 24.42
C PHE A 249 -7.99 34.99 24.27
N GLU A 250 -9.12 34.50 23.79
CA GLU A 250 -10.38 35.21 23.69
C GLU A 250 -10.84 35.76 25.05
N ASN A 251 -10.79 34.93 26.10
CA ASN A 251 -11.18 35.36 27.44
C ASN A 251 -10.22 36.41 28.00
N ASN A 252 -8.93 36.25 27.84
CA ASN A 252 -7.94 37.25 28.26
C ASN A 252 -8.12 38.57 27.53
N GLU A 253 -8.39 38.56 26.24
CA GLU A 253 -8.61 39.77 25.47
C GLU A 253 -9.93 40.45 25.82
N LYS A 254 -10.99 39.71 26.18
CA LYS A 254 -12.22 40.26 26.75
C LYS A 254 -11.99 40.98 28.08
N GLU A 255 -11.16 40.38 28.95
CA GLU A 255 -10.81 40.98 30.25
C GLU A 255 -9.95 42.25 30.05
N LYS A 256 -8.91 42.19 29.19
CA LYS A 256 -8.03 43.33 28.91
C LYS A 256 -8.75 44.52 28.28
N THR A 257 -9.65 44.23 27.35
CA THR A 257 -10.35 45.30 26.57
C THR A 257 -11.67 45.73 27.20
N GLY A 258 -12.25 44.96 28.09
CA GLY A 258 -13.60 45.16 28.62
C GLY A 258 -14.71 44.85 27.60
N ILE A 259 -14.40 44.42 26.40
CA ILE A 259 -15.35 44.18 25.30
C ILE A 259 -15.91 42.76 25.40
N ARG A 260 -17.05 42.59 26.06
CA ARG A 260 -17.70 41.28 26.25
C ARG A 260 -18.14 40.62 24.94
N SER A 261 -18.41 41.38 23.88
CA SER A 261 -18.86 40.88 22.58
C SER A 261 -17.70 40.46 21.65
N LEU A 262 -16.44 40.65 22.07
CA LEU A 262 -15.25 40.22 21.34
C LEU A 262 -15.31 38.71 21.07
N LYS A 263 -15.01 38.33 19.84
CA LYS A 263 -14.90 36.93 19.41
C LYS A 263 -13.61 36.71 18.65
N VAL A 264 -12.98 35.56 18.87
CA VAL A 264 -11.85 35.10 18.06
C VAL A 264 -12.35 34.05 17.06
N GLY A 265 -11.96 34.20 15.79
CA GLY A 265 -12.38 33.32 14.71
C GLY A 265 -11.25 33.05 13.72
N TYR A 266 -11.52 32.16 12.78
CA TYR A 266 -10.60 31.77 11.70
C TYR A 266 -11.26 31.98 10.34
N SER A 267 -10.52 32.53 9.39
CA SER A 267 -10.91 32.67 8.00
C SER A 267 -9.85 32.11 7.09
N LYS A 268 -10.25 31.30 6.09
CA LYS A 268 -9.31 30.72 5.10
C LYS A 268 -8.50 31.81 4.36
N THR A 269 -9.03 33.02 4.23
CA THR A 269 -8.40 34.13 3.48
C THR A 269 -7.46 34.96 4.34
N PHE A 270 -7.77 35.15 5.63
CA PHE A 270 -7.09 36.12 6.50
C PHE A 270 -6.44 35.47 7.74
N GLY A 271 -6.62 34.16 7.94
CA GLY A 271 -6.14 33.44 9.12
C GLY A 271 -6.99 33.72 10.36
N PHE A 272 -6.37 33.71 11.54
CA PHE A 272 -7.02 34.04 12.79
C PHE A 272 -7.30 35.55 12.89
N TYR A 273 -8.46 35.89 13.46
CA TYR A 273 -8.88 37.28 13.65
C TYR A 273 -9.68 37.47 14.93
N ILE A 274 -9.64 38.69 15.44
CA ILE A 274 -10.49 39.19 16.52
C ILE A 274 -11.62 40.02 15.88
N GLU A 275 -12.87 39.65 16.12
CA GLU A 275 -14.04 40.38 15.61
C GLU A 275 -14.66 41.23 16.72
N ILE A 276 -14.80 42.53 16.44
CA ILE A 276 -15.36 43.51 17.35
C ILE A 276 -16.47 44.25 16.62
N THR A 277 -17.64 44.37 17.22
CA THR A 277 -18.78 45.13 16.66
C THR A 277 -18.50 46.61 16.61
N HIS A 278 -19.06 47.32 15.64
CA HIS A 278 -18.89 48.77 15.50
C HIS A 278 -19.29 49.57 16.76
N ALA A 279 -20.23 49.08 17.55
CA ALA A 279 -20.63 49.67 18.83
C ALA A 279 -19.47 49.76 19.84
N ASN A 280 -18.46 48.91 19.71
CA ASN A 280 -17.30 48.87 20.60
C ASN A 280 -16.00 49.33 19.92
N ALA A 281 -16.08 49.91 18.73
CA ALA A 281 -14.90 50.38 17.97
C ALA A 281 -14.03 51.39 18.72
N GLY A 282 -14.63 52.24 19.57
CA GLY A 282 -13.90 53.21 20.39
C GLY A 282 -13.10 52.61 21.55
N ALA A 283 -13.32 51.34 21.90
CA ALA A 283 -12.62 50.65 22.98
C ALA A 283 -11.50 49.72 22.44
N VAL A 284 -11.23 49.74 21.13
CA VAL A 284 -10.22 48.91 20.50
C VAL A 284 -8.81 49.40 20.88
N PRO A 285 -7.93 48.57 21.41
CA PRO A 285 -6.56 48.95 21.75
C PRO A 285 -5.74 49.38 20.54
N ALA A 286 -4.79 50.30 20.72
CA ALA A 286 -3.94 50.83 19.66
C ALA A 286 -3.01 49.78 19.00
N ASN A 287 -2.74 48.68 19.68
CA ASN A 287 -1.93 47.58 19.18
C ASN A 287 -2.70 46.59 18.29
N TYR A 288 -4.02 46.80 18.10
CA TYR A 288 -4.82 46.00 17.19
C TYR A 288 -4.69 46.53 15.76
N ILE A 289 -4.32 45.66 14.84
CA ILE A 289 -4.17 46.00 13.42
C ILE A 289 -5.45 45.57 12.69
N ARG A 290 -6.19 46.56 12.14
CA ARG A 290 -7.39 46.31 11.36
C ARG A 290 -7.07 45.63 10.04
N LYS A 291 -7.75 44.53 9.75
CA LYS A 291 -7.59 43.73 8.51
C LYS A 291 -8.81 43.75 7.61
N GLN A 292 -10.00 43.82 8.16
CA GLN A 292 -11.24 43.78 7.39
C GLN A 292 -12.34 44.56 8.10
N THR A 293 -13.13 45.31 7.32
CA THR A 293 -14.37 45.98 7.77
C THR A 293 -15.56 45.19 7.21
N LEU A 294 -16.48 44.82 8.07
CA LEU A 294 -17.76 44.18 7.75
C LEU A 294 -18.91 45.16 7.99
N THR A 295 -20.13 44.81 7.59
CA THR A 295 -21.30 45.65 7.75
C THR A 295 -21.58 46.02 9.22
N ASN A 296 -21.35 45.10 10.16
CA ASN A 296 -21.70 45.29 11.58
C ASN A 296 -20.51 45.16 12.53
N ALA A 297 -19.30 44.83 12.02
CA ALA A 297 -18.12 44.56 12.83
C ALA A 297 -16.84 44.88 12.06
N GLU A 298 -15.74 44.96 12.78
CA GLU A 298 -14.39 45.05 12.22
C GLU A 298 -13.56 43.85 12.71
N ARG A 299 -12.64 43.38 11.85
CA ARG A 299 -11.71 42.30 12.16
C ARG A 299 -10.30 42.81 12.33
N TYR A 300 -9.70 42.42 13.41
CA TYR A 300 -8.37 42.82 13.82
C TYR A 300 -7.45 41.64 14.00
N ILE A 301 -6.15 41.86 13.98
CA ILE A 301 -5.12 40.94 14.39
C ILE A 301 -4.21 41.58 15.42
N THR A 302 -3.62 40.75 16.29
CA THR A 302 -2.53 41.15 17.19
C THR A 302 -1.26 40.39 16.81
N THR A 303 -0.11 40.88 17.27
CA THR A 303 1.17 40.16 17.08
C THR A 303 1.11 38.78 17.70
N GLU A 304 0.60 38.66 18.95
CA GLU A 304 0.44 37.42 19.67
C GLU A 304 -0.39 36.38 18.91
N LEU A 305 -1.54 36.79 18.34
CA LEU A 305 -2.41 35.94 17.54
C LEU A 305 -1.74 35.49 16.25
N LYS A 306 -0.93 36.35 15.63
CA LYS A 306 -0.21 36.04 14.40
C LYS A 306 0.98 35.11 14.65
N ASP A 307 1.68 35.29 15.75
CA ASP A 307 2.79 34.41 16.14
C ASP A 307 2.28 32.99 16.42
N HIS A 308 1.17 32.86 17.16
CA HIS A 308 0.52 31.59 17.37
C HIS A 308 0.03 30.93 16.06
N GLU A 309 -0.57 31.70 15.15
CA GLU A 309 -0.94 31.21 13.81
C GLU A 309 0.25 30.64 13.07
N THR A 310 1.38 31.33 13.09
CA THR A 310 2.60 30.91 12.43
C THR A 310 3.14 29.61 13.06
N GLU A 311 3.08 29.50 14.38
CA GLU A 311 3.48 28.30 15.11
C GLU A 311 2.61 27.10 14.74
N VAL A 312 1.29 27.25 14.74
CA VAL A 312 0.33 26.18 14.39
C VAL A 312 0.52 25.73 12.94
N LEU A 313 0.59 26.68 11.99
CA LEU A 313 0.80 26.36 10.57
C LEU A 313 2.15 25.68 10.31
N SER A 314 3.19 26.13 11.02
CA SER A 314 4.51 25.48 10.95
C SER A 314 4.48 24.08 11.53
N ALA A 315 3.77 23.88 12.66
CA ALA A 315 3.63 22.55 13.27
C ALA A 315 2.84 21.58 12.37
N GLU A 316 1.77 22.04 11.71
CA GLU A 316 0.98 21.25 10.77
C GLU A 316 1.85 20.77 9.59
N THR A 317 2.57 21.70 8.97
CA THR A 317 3.46 21.35 7.85
C THR A 317 4.55 20.36 8.27
N LYS A 318 5.22 20.60 9.40
CA LYS A 318 6.26 19.72 9.92
C LYS A 318 5.72 18.34 10.31
N ALA A 319 4.53 18.27 10.91
CA ALA A 319 3.91 17.02 11.26
C ALA A 319 3.63 16.15 10.02
N VAL A 320 3.07 16.74 8.95
CA VAL A 320 2.80 16.02 7.69
C VAL A 320 4.12 15.57 7.02
N GLU A 321 5.14 16.41 7.00
CA GLU A 321 6.45 16.06 6.44
C GLU A 321 7.12 14.92 7.23
N LEU A 322 7.04 14.97 8.57
CA LEU A 322 7.61 13.94 9.44
C LEU A 322 6.85 12.61 9.29
N GLU A 323 5.52 12.64 9.23
CA GLU A 323 4.71 11.45 8.97
C GLU A 323 5.06 10.80 7.63
N TYR A 324 5.22 11.61 6.60
CA TYR A 324 5.65 11.12 5.28
C TYR A 324 7.04 10.50 5.32
N LYS A 325 7.98 11.09 6.05
CA LYS A 325 9.32 10.56 6.23
C LYS A 325 9.30 9.20 6.94
N ILE A 326 8.60 9.10 8.09
CA ILE A 326 8.45 7.84 8.84
C ILE A 326 7.82 6.76 7.96
N PHE A 327 6.81 7.12 7.16
CA PHE A 327 6.19 6.19 6.21
C PHE A 327 7.19 5.71 5.15
N CYS A 328 8.03 6.59 4.60
CA CYS A 328 9.06 6.21 3.63
C CYS A 328 10.12 5.29 4.25
N ASP A 329 10.59 5.60 5.45
CA ASP A 329 11.58 4.78 6.17
C ASP A 329 11.03 3.37 6.44
N MET A 330 9.74 3.26 6.85
CA MET A 330 9.08 1.96 7.01
C MET A 330 8.93 1.20 5.68
N ARG A 331 8.71 1.90 4.58
CA ARG A 331 8.55 1.29 3.25
C ARG A 331 9.86 0.71 2.72
N GLU A 332 11.00 1.27 3.10
CA GLU A 332 12.33 0.81 2.69
C GLU A 332 12.84 -0.38 3.53
N TYR A 333 12.17 -0.66 4.66
CA TYR A 333 12.43 -1.84 5.50
C TYR A 333 11.94 -3.12 4.83
#